data_401d068f04a3616016e7705535e82a33
#
_entry.id   401d068f04a3616016e7705535e82a33
#
_cell.length_a   1.000
_cell.length_b   1.000
_cell.length_c   1.000
_cell.angle_alpha   90.00
_cell.angle_beta   90.00
_cell.angle_gamma   90.00
#
_symmetry.space_group_name_H-M   'P 1'
#
loop_
_entity.id
_entity.type
_entity.pdbx_description
1 polymer ?
#
loop_
_entity_poly.entity_id
_entity_poly.type
_entity_poly.pdbx_seq_one_letter_code
_entity_poly.pdbx_strand_id
1 'polypeptide(L)'
;MRDYYVYVMANKRNGTIYIGVTNDLIRRVYEHRKGTLPGFTKTYECKLLVYYEQGGDIDGALYREKQLKKWNRKWKLALIEKTNPEWKDLWHEITGEVNNMMLDSRSGRE
;
A
#
# COMPACT_ATOMS: atom_id res chain seq x y z
N MET A 1 4.90 18.04 -13.08
CA MET A 1 4.91 17.97 -11.63
C MET A 1 4.77 16.55 -11.16
N ARG A 2 5.50 16.16 -10.13
CA ARG A 2 5.42 14.81 -9.66
C ARG A 2 4.62 14.73 -8.40
N ASP A 3 3.87 13.65 -8.28
CA ASP A 3 3.15 13.37 -7.06
C ASP A 3 3.95 12.36 -6.27
N TYR A 4 3.93 12.52 -4.96
CA TYR A 4 4.58 11.58 -4.07
C TYR A 4 3.53 10.95 -3.18
N TYR A 5 3.76 9.72 -2.81
CA TYR A 5 2.82 8.95 -1.99
C TYR A 5 3.52 8.36 -0.79
N VAL A 6 2.83 8.38 0.33
CA VAL A 6 3.22 7.59 1.49
C VAL A 6 2.29 6.39 1.47
N TYR A 7 2.83 5.20 1.60
CA TYR A 7 2.02 3.99 1.47
C TYR A 7 2.38 2.98 2.56
N VAL A 8 1.45 2.07 2.83
CA VAL A 8 1.66 1.03 3.82
C VAL A 8 1.37 -0.32 3.17
N MET A 9 2.35 -1.21 3.23
CA MET A 9 2.20 -2.60 2.78
C MET A 9 2.06 -3.49 4.01
N ALA A 10 1.35 -4.59 3.86
CA ALA A 10 1.18 -5.56 4.94
C ALA A 10 1.28 -6.97 4.40
N ASN A 11 1.62 -7.92 5.27
CA ASN A 11 1.63 -9.32 4.85
C ASN A 11 0.26 -9.95 5.04
N LYS A 12 -0.55 -9.45 5.96
CA LYS A 12 -1.89 -9.94 6.20
C LYS A 12 -2.61 -8.95 7.12
N ARG A 13 -3.90 -9.15 7.32
CA ARG A 13 -4.68 -8.32 8.22
C ARG A 13 -4.05 -8.40 9.61
N ASN A 14 -3.85 -7.23 10.21
CA ASN A 14 -3.25 -7.09 11.54
C ASN A 14 -1.86 -7.70 11.63
N GLY A 15 -1.20 -7.87 10.50
CA GLY A 15 0.12 -8.48 10.47
C GLY A 15 1.24 -7.45 10.48
N THR A 16 2.38 -7.85 9.90
CA THR A 16 3.54 -6.97 9.79
C THR A 16 3.26 -5.91 8.74
N ILE A 17 3.64 -4.67 9.02
CA ILE A 17 3.44 -3.57 8.09
C ILE A 17 4.77 -2.89 7.75
N TYR A 18 4.80 -2.28 6.57
CA TYR A 18 5.95 -1.51 6.09
C TYR A 18 5.44 -0.18 5.57
N ILE A 19 6.09 0.92 5.96
CA ILE A 19 5.72 2.26 5.51
C ILE A 19 6.81 2.78 4.61
N GLY A 20 6.43 3.29 3.43
CA GLY A 20 7.40 3.82 2.48
C GLY A 20 6.90 5.05 1.75
N VAL A 21 7.79 5.63 0.94
CA VAL A 21 7.50 6.79 0.11
C VAL A 21 7.91 6.46 -1.31
N THR A 22 7.13 6.91 -2.28
CA THR A 22 7.47 6.71 -3.69
C THR A 22 6.85 7.81 -4.53
N ASN A 23 7.44 8.07 -5.70
CA ASN A 23 6.82 8.94 -6.67
C ASN A 23 6.13 8.12 -7.77
N ASP A 24 6.08 6.81 -7.62
CA ASP A 24 5.44 5.93 -8.60
C ASP A 24 4.80 4.77 -7.85
N LEU A 25 3.59 5.01 -7.37
CA LEU A 25 2.92 4.07 -6.47
C LEU A 25 2.69 2.71 -7.13
N ILE A 26 2.21 2.71 -8.36
CA ILE A 26 1.90 1.46 -9.04
C ILE A 26 3.17 0.62 -9.22
N ARG A 27 4.25 1.25 -9.69
CA ARG A 27 5.50 0.54 -9.90
C ARG A 27 6.05 0.00 -8.58
N ARG A 28 6.04 0.81 -7.53
CA ARG A 28 6.61 0.40 -6.26
C ARG A 28 5.80 -0.74 -5.63
N VAL A 29 4.48 -0.68 -5.70
CA VAL A 29 3.66 -1.75 -5.16
C VAL A 29 3.85 -3.03 -5.99
N TYR A 30 3.99 -2.88 -7.30
CA TYR A 30 4.28 -4.03 -8.15
C TYR A 30 5.58 -4.71 -7.71
N GLU A 31 6.60 -3.92 -7.43
CA GLU A 31 7.89 -4.46 -6.98
C GLU A 31 7.77 -5.22 -5.66
N HIS A 32 6.96 -4.69 -4.73
CA HIS A 32 6.71 -5.40 -3.48
C HIS A 32 6.00 -6.73 -3.74
N ARG A 33 5.00 -6.72 -4.62
CA ARG A 33 4.22 -7.91 -4.92
C ARG A 33 5.08 -8.99 -5.58
N LYS A 34 6.03 -8.57 -6.40
CA LYS A 34 6.92 -9.52 -7.07
C LYS A 34 8.08 -9.97 -6.19
N GLY A 35 8.29 -9.30 -5.07
CA GLY A 35 9.39 -9.65 -4.18
C GLY A 35 10.74 -9.25 -4.72
N THR A 36 10.79 -8.24 -5.59
CA THR A 36 12.06 -7.82 -6.18
C THR A 36 12.82 -6.81 -5.34
N LEU A 37 12.15 -6.21 -4.34
CA LEU A 37 12.82 -5.28 -3.45
C LEU A 37 13.46 -6.06 -2.31
N PRO A 38 14.74 -5.81 -2.04
CA PRO A 38 15.41 -6.55 -0.95
C PRO A 38 14.99 -6.02 0.41
N GLY A 39 15.32 -6.74 1.44
CA GLY A 39 15.16 -6.27 2.79
C GLY A 39 13.86 -6.64 3.45
N PHE A 40 13.35 -5.71 4.26
CA PHE A 40 12.21 -5.99 5.15
C PHE A 40 10.99 -6.58 4.44
N THR A 41 10.54 -5.95 3.36
CA THR A 41 9.31 -6.39 2.72
C THR A 41 9.43 -7.76 2.06
N LYS A 42 10.63 -8.08 1.59
CA LYS A 42 10.86 -9.39 1.01
C LYS A 42 10.85 -10.47 2.10
N THR A 43 11.51 -10.17 3.20
CA THR A 43 11.60 -11.13 4.32
C THR A 43 10.23 -11.44 4.90
N TYR A 44 9.39 -10.41 5.08
CA TYR A 44 8.08 -10.61 5.70
C TYR A 44 6.95 -10.72 4.69
N GLU A 45 7.27 -10.69 3.39
CA GLU A 45 6.29 -10.84 2.32
C GLU A 45 5.14 -9.85 2.42
N CYS A 46 5.46 -8.58 2.62
CA CYS A 46 4.45 -7.53 2.71
C CYS A 46 4.02 -7.16 1.29
N LYS A 47 3.05 -7.89 0.76
CA LYS A 47 2.61 -7.76 -0.62
C LYS A 47 1.24 -7.12 -0.80
N LEU A 48 0.54 -6.83 0.30
CA LEU A 48 -0.78 -6.20 0.23
C LEU A 48 -0.63 -4.70 0.43
N LEU A 49 -1.20 -3.91 -0.46
CA LEU A 49 -1.24 -2.46 -0.26
C LEU A 49 -2.49 -2.16 0.56
N VAL A 50 -2.32 -1.71 1.79
CA VAL A 50 -3.46 -1.51 2.69
C VAL A 50 -3.80 -0.05 2.96
N TYR A 51 -2.91 0.88 2.57
CA TYR A 51 -3.16 2.31 2.77
C TYR A 51 -2.21 3.13 1.90
N TYR A 52 -2.67 4.26 1.39
CA TYR A 52 -1.79 5.22 0.76
C TYR A 52 -2.40 6.62 0.87
N GLU A 53 -1.54 7.62 0.82
CA GLU A 53 -1.98 9.00 0.77
C GLU A 53 -1.05 9.76 -0.16
N GLN A 54 -1.58 10.75 -0.84
CA GLN A 54 -0.81 11.54 -1.79
C GLN A 54 -0.26 12.79 -1.10
N GLY A 55 1.02 13.04 -1.32
CA GLY A 55 1.65 14.26 -0.85
C GLY A 55 1.98 15.14 -2.03
N GLY A 56 2.15 16.41 -1.79
CA GLY A 56 2.40 17.37 -2.87
C GLY A 56 3.83 17.39 -3.34
N ASP A 57 4.79 17.20 -2.46
CA ASP A 57 6.20 17.24 -2.82
C ASP A 57 6.97 16.22 -2.00
N ILE A 58 8.25 16.09 -2.35
CA ILE A 58 9.09 15.06 -1.73
C ILE A 58 9.33 15.36 -0.26
N ASP A 59 9.54 16.63 0.08
CA ASP A 59 9.84 16.98 1.48
C ASP A 59 8.65 16.68 2.38
N GLY A 60 7.45 17.04 1.94
CA GLY A 60 6.24 16.75 2.69
C GLY A 60 6.01 15.26 2.85
N ALA A 61 6.23 14.50 1.78
CA ALA A 61 6.04 13.07 1.82
C ALA A 61 7.05 12.40 2.76
N LEU A 62 8.30 12.82 2.72
CA LEU A 62 9.32 12.27 3.61
C LEU A 62 9.04 12.61 5.07
N TYR A 63 8.57 13.83 5.32
CA TYR A 63 8.22 14.24 6.68
C TYR A 63 7.07 13.37 7.20
N ARG A 64 6.06 13.17 6.37
CA ARG A 64 4.90 12.35 6.75
C ARG A 64 5.30 10.90 7.02
N GLU A 65 6.16 10.35 6.17
CA GLU A 65 6.63 8.99 6.36
C GLU A 65 7.35 8.84 7.68
N LYS A 66 8.24 9.79 8.01
CA LYS A 66 8.96 9.73 9.26
C LYS A 66 8.02 9.87 10.45
N GLN A 67 7.02 10.73 10.32
CA GLN A 67 6.04 10.92 11.37
C GLN A 67 5.28 9.62 11.63
N LEU A 68 4.80 8.97 10.57
CA LEU A 68 4.06 7.72 10.71
C LEU A 68 4.92 6.60 11.28
N LYS A 69 6.18 6.55 10.91
CA LYS A 69 7.06 5.52 11.43
C LYS A 69 7.28 5.65 12.92
N LYS A 70 7.13 6.85 13.47
CA LYS A 70 7.30 7.08 14.91
C LYS A 70 6.03 6.79 15.70
N TRP A 71 4.89 6.68 15.04
CA TRP A 71 3.64 6.38 15.73
C TRP A 71 3.71 4.98 16.33
N ASN A 72 2.99 4.75 17.44
CA ASN A 72 2.89 3.41 17.97
C ASN A 72 2.01 2.56 17.05
N ARG A 73 2.05 1.26 17.25
CA ARG A 73 1.32 0.35 16.35
C ARG A 73 -0.18 0.61 16.35
N LYS A 74 -0.75 0.88 17.50
CA LYS A 74 -2.19 1.12 17.60
C LYS A 74 -2.61 2.28 16.69
N TRP A 75 -1.84 3.34 16.67
CA TRP A 75 -2.16 4.50 15.83
C TRP A 75 -2.01 4.16 14.35
N LYS A 76 -0.99 3.39 14.00
CA LYS A 76 -0.80 2.98 12.60
C LYS A 76 -1.98 2.12 12.13
N LEU A 77 -2.42 1.19 12.96
CA LEU A 77 -3.55 0.34 12.60
C LEU A 77 -4.83 1.16 12.47
N ALA A 78 -5.03 2.13 13.35
CA ALA A 78 -6.21 2.99 13.27
C ALA A 78 -6.22 3.80 11.97
N LEU A 79 -5.05 4.27 11.53
CA LEU A 79 -4.96 5.01 10.28
C LEU A 79 -5.38 4.15 9.10
N ILE A 80 -4.90 2.92 9.05
CA ILE A 80 -5.27 1.98 7.99
C ILE A 80 -6.77 1.73 8.01
N GLU A 81 -7.30 1.44 9.19
CA GLU A 81 -8.70 0.99 9.31
C GLU A 81 -9.71 2.11 9.15
N LYS A 82 -9.28 3.35 9.25
CA LYS A 82 -10.16 4.47 9.01
C LYS A 82 -10.72 4.44 7.60
N THR A 83 -9.92 4.06 6.62
CA THR A 83 -10.36 3.99 5.23
C THR A 83 -10.42 2.58 4.69
N ASN A 84 -9.81 1.62 5.37
CA ASN A 84 -9.75 0.24 4.88
C ASN A 84 -9.91 -0.71 6.06
N PRO A 85 -11.09 -0.76 6.69
CA PRO A 85 -11.27 -1.53 7.91
C PRO A 85 -11.04 -3.03 7.75
N GLU A 86 -11.15 -3.55 6.54
CA GLU A 86 -10.96 -4.96 6.31
C GLU A 86 -9.57 -5.32 5.79
N TRP A 87 -8.70 -4.34 5.65
CA TRP A 87 -7.33 -4.55 5.16
C TRP A 87 -7.30 -5.18 3.76
N LYS A 88 -8.20 -4.72 2.89
CA LYS A 88 -8.22 -5.21 1.52
C LYS A 88 -6.99 -4.76 0.79
N ASP A 89 -6.55 -5.56 -0.18
CA ASP A 89 -5.45 -5.17 -1.04
C ASP A 89 -5.95 -4.11 -2.01
N LEU A 90 -5.41 -2.91 -1.92
CA LEU A 90 -5.84 -1.79 -2.74
C LEU A 90 -5.18 -1.77 -4.12
N TRP A 91 -4.47 -2.84 -4.48
CA TRP A 91 -3.82 -2.96 -5.78
C TRP A 91 -4.80 -2.70 -6.92
N HIS A 92 -5.99 -3.29 -6.83
CA HIS A 92 -6.98 -3.12 -7.89
C HIS A 92 -7.47 -1.68 -7.98
N GLU A 93 -7.54 -1.00 -6.84
CA GLU A 93 -7.98 0.38 -6.83
C GLU A 93 -6.98 1.29 -7.55
N ILE A 94 -5.69 1.12 -7.31
CA ILE A 94 -4.69 2.01 -7.89
C ILE A 94 -4.39 1.68 -9.34
N THR A 95 -4.64 0.45 -9.77
CA THR A 95 -4.34 0.04 -11.14
C THR A 95 -5.58 0.06 -12.04
N GLY A 96 -6.75 0.05 -11.46
CA GLY A 96 -7.98 -0.07 -12.22
C GLY A 96 -8.23 -1.47 -12.73
N GLU A 97 -7.47 -2.45 -12.24
CA GLU A 97 -7.64 -3.81 -12.74
C GLU A 97 -8.87 -4.48 -12.24
N VAL A 98 -9.58 -3.97 -11.45
CA VAL A 98 -10.62 -4.54 -10.86
C VAL A 98 -11.28 -5.45 -11.45
N ASN A 99 -11.65 -6.01 -10.85
CA ASN A 99 -12.56 -6.63 -11.17
C ASN A 99 -12.77 -7.04 -12.36
N ASN A 100 -12.28 -6.66 -13.15
CA ASN A 100 -12.42 -7.05 -14.34
C ASN A 100 -12.36 -8.37 -14.43
N MET A 101 -11.72 -8.90 -13.79
CA MET A 101 -11.62 -10.13 -13.91
C MET A 101 -12.51 -10.72 -13.24
N MET A 102 -13.13 -10.30 -12.79
CA MET A 102 -13.98 -10.86 -12.15
C MET A 102 -15.06 -10.70 -12.66
N LEU A 103 -15.06 -10.24 -13.49
CA LEU A 103 -15.97 -10.00 -13.89
C LEU A 103 -16.16 -10.78 -14.79
N ASP A 104 -15.36 -11.06 -15.02
CA ASP A 104 -15.54 -11.72 -15.43
C ASP A 104 -15.79 -12.43 -15.40
N SER A 105 -15.61 -12.35 -15.20
CA SER A 105 -15.96 -13.07 -15.03
C SER A 105 -16.45 -13.24 -14.87
N ARG A 106 -16.50 -13.09 -14.86
CA ARG A 106 -17.09 -13.47 -14.84
C ARG A 106 -17.55 -13.61 -14.80
N SER A 107 -17.52 -13.34 -14.81
CA SER A 107 -18.02 -13.69 -14.80
C SER A 107 -18.28 -13.87 -14.99
N GLY A 108 -18.06 -13.73 -15.34
CA GLY A 108 -18.31 -14.12 -15.39
C GLY A 108 -18.33 -14.07 -15.54
N ARG A 109 -18.29 -14.09 -15.75
CA ARG A 109 -18.42 -14.33 -16.03
C ARG A 109 -18.59 -14.43 -15.91
N GLU A 110 -18.49 -14.12 -15.85
CA GLU A 110 -18.72 -14.40 -15.83
C GLU A 110 -18.72 -14.55 -15.82
#